data_af251835af383b924a63cdd78a233766
#
_entry.id   af251835af383b924a63cdd78a233766
#
_cell.length_a   1.000
_cell.length_b   1.000
_cell.length_c   1.000
_cell.angle_alpha   90.00
_cell.angle_beta   90.00
_cell.angle_gamma   90.00
#
_symmetry.space_group_name_H-M   'P 1'
#
loop_
_entity.id
_entity.type
_entity.pdbx_description
1 polymer ?
#
loop_
_entity_poly.entity_id
_entity_poly.type
_entity_poly.pdbx_seq_one_letter_code
_entity_poly.pdbx_strand_id
1 'polypeptide(L)'
;MKKQRCTGLALLAAGALLLCGCSSAGKFLDTTGGAKPEEAYPMEAPGGETYLPIRENAETSAAAASTVTFSLKVDTASYGNVARYLNNGQLPPKDAVRTEELLNYFRYEEPLEPDDGAPFAVYTEIGPSPLHTDRQMAFIRVKTPEIDQSRLPPCNLTFLIDTSGSMDSYDKLPLLKTAFSLLVETLTEKDRVSIVTYAGSSAVVLDSASGADKAAILDAIYNLTASGSTAGADGIQTAYSLAAKNFREDGNNRVILATDGDFNVGISNTDALAEL
;
A
#
# COMPACT_ATOMS: atom_id res chain seq x y z
N MET A 1 -6.80 -64.19 -39.57
CA MET A 1 -8.21 -64.54 -39.92
C MET A 1 -9.10 -63.33 -39.59
N LYS A 2 -9.87 -62.88 -40.60
CA LYS A 2 -11.09 -62.03 -40.60
C LYS A 2 -10.99 -60.67 -39.86
N LYS A 3 -10.79 -59.56 -40.53
CA LYS A 3 -11.69 -58.66 -41.32
C LYS A 3 -13.11 -58.57 -40.74
N GLN A 4 -13.47 -57.40 -40.31
CA GLN A 4 -14.69 -56.74 -40.74
C GLN A 4 -14.65 -55.18 -40.53
N ARG A 5 -14.92 -54.54 -41.65
CA ARG A 5 -15.18 -53.10 -41.83
C ARG A 5 -16.65 -52.85 -41.47
N CYS A 6 -16.96 -51.67 -40.96
CA CYS A 6 -18.24 -51.06 -41.29
C CYS A 6 -18.06 -49.51 -41.41
N THR A 7 -18.45 -49.11 -42.56
CA THR A 7 -18.59 -47.76 -43.13
C THR A 7 -19.94 -47.17 -42.80
N GLY A 8 -19.95 -45.82 -42.84
CA GLY A 8 -21.17 -45.05 -43.11
C GLY A 8 -21.50 -44.13 -41.92
N LEU A 9 -21.80 -42.89 -41.98
CA LEU A 9 -22.47 -42.12 -43.02
C LEU A 9 -22.27 -40.64 -42.71
N ALA A 10 -21.88 -39.86 -43.69
CA ALA A 10 -21.86 -38.40 -43.68
C ALA A 10 -23.30 -37.89 -43.79
N LEU A 11 -23.59 -36.80 -43.06
CA LEU A 11 -24.74 -35.98 -43.37
C LEU A 11 -24.36 -34.50 -43.26
N LEU A 12 -24.28 -33.91 -44.43
CA LEU A 12 -24.29 -32.48 -44.67
C LEU A 12 -25.63 -31.87 -44.24
N ALA A 13 -25.58 -30.73 -43.55
CA ALA A 13 -26.65 -29.78 -43.57
C ALA A 13 -26.08 -28.37 -43.76
N ALA A 14 -26.15 -27.92 -44.98
CA ALA A 14 -25.98 -26.53 -45.38
C ALA A 14 -27.29 -25.78 -45.07
N GLY A 15 -27.16 -24.61 -44.41
CA GLY A 15 -28.30 -23.72 -44.11
C GLY A 15 -27.86 -22.28 -44.21
N ALA A 16 -28.01 -21.76 -45.39
CA ALA A 16 -28.45 -20.42 -45.84
C ALA A 16 -28.05 -19.18 -45.03
N LEU A 17 -27.16 -18.44 -45.63
CA LEU A 17 -26.98 -17.00 -45.46
C LEU A 17 -28.22 -16.23 -45.90
N LEU A 18 -28.72 -15.36 -45.06
CA LEU A 18 -29.56 -14.22 -45.46
C LEU A 18 -28.84 -12.93 -45.16
N LEU A 19 -28.29 -12.33 -46.21
CA LEU A 19 -27.87 -10.96 -46.31
C LEU A 19 -29.12 -10.05 -46.27
N CYS A 20 -29.20 -9.20 -45.25
CA CYS A 20 -30.04 -8.03 -45.31
C CYS A 20 -29.18 -6.80 -45.13
N GLY A 21 -28.80 -6.20 -46.26
CA GLY A 21 -28.22 -4.89 -46.29
C GLY A 21 -29.33 -3.83 -46.08
N CYS A 22 -29.11 -2.92 -45.14
CA CYS A 22 -29.74 -1.62 -45.12
C CYS A 22 -28.70 -0.53 -45.00
N SER A 23 -28.44 0.07 -46.12
CA SER A 23 -27.79 1.37 -46.26
C SER A 23 -28.68 2.42 -45.63
N SER A 24 -28.18 3.17 -44.65
CA SER A 24 -28.68 4.51 -44.35
C SER A 24 -27.52 5.44 -44.02
N ALA A 25 -27.30 6.35 -44.92
CA ALA A 25 -26.46 7.51 -44.70
C ALA A 25 -27.07 8.39 -43.61
N GLY A 26 -26.34 8.66 -42.54
CA GLY A 26 -26.80 9.46 -41.42
C GLY A 26 -25.65 10.11 -40.67
N LYS A 27 -25.36 11.35 -41.07
CA LYS A 27 -24.78 12.44 -40.25
C LYS A 27 -23.58 12.14 -39.36
N PHE A 28 -22.44 12.63 -39.82
CA PHE A 28 -21.31 13.05 -38.99
C PHE A 28 -21.82 13.96 -37.88
N LEU A 29 -21.89 13.48 -36.67
CA LEU A 29 -21.99 14.28 -35.46
C LEU A 29 -20.58 14.24 -34.82
N ASP A 30 -19.94 15.37 -34.92
CA ASP A 30 -18.75 15.75 -34.20
C ASP A 30 -19.08 15.74 -32.69
N THR A 31 -18.76 14.67 -32.00
CA THR A 31 -18.81 14.62 -30.56
C THR A 31 -17.35 14.57 -30.06
N THR A 32 -16.79 15.75 -29.83
CA THR A 32 -15.70 15.93 -28.86
C THR A 32 -16.23 15.63 -27.45
N GLY A 33 -16.56 14.39 -27.22
CA GLY A 33 -16.83 13.83 -25.92
C GLY A 33 -15.52 13.32 -25.37
N GLY A 34 -14.84 14.08 -24.52
CA GLY A 34 -13.72 13.58 -23.75
C GLY A 34 -14.17 12.31 -23.03
N ALA A 35 -13.58 11.17 -23.41
CA ALA A 35 -13.75 9.93 -22.67
C ALA A 35 -13.31 10.21 -21.22
N LYS A 36 -14.24 10.08 -20.27
CA LYS A 36 -13.84 10.01 -18.86
C LYS A 36 -12.80 8.91 -18.75
N PRO A 37 -11.70 9.12 -18.00
CA PRO A 37 -10.77 8.04 -17.74
C PRO A 37 -11.56 6.88 -17.14
N GLU A 38 -11.47 5.72 -17.78
CA GLU A 38 -12.00 4.48 -17.24
C GLU A 38 -11.36 4.27 -15.88
N GLU A 39 -12.15 4.27 -14.82
CA GLU A 39 -11.67 3.97 -13.49
C GLU A 39 -11.14 2.54 -13.53
N ALA A 40 -9.81 2.39 -13.53
CA ALA A 40 -9.19 1.11 -13.46
C ALA A 40 -9.49 0.49 -12.08
N TYR A 41 -10.30 -0.57 -12.06
CA TYR A 41 -10.56 -1.33 -10.86
C TYR A 41 -9.27 -2.03 -10.40
N PRO A 42 -8.99 -2.09 -9.08
CA PRO A 42 -7.84 -2.82 -8.56
C PRO A 42 -7.89 -4.28 -9.02
N MET A 43 -6.79 -4.81 -9.54
CA MET A 43 -6.68 -6.24 -9.82
C MET A 43 -6.46 -6.98 -8.51
N GLU A 44 -7.34 -7.95 -8.20
CA GLU A 44 -7.14 -8.84 -7.06
C GLU A 44 -5.93 -9.74 -7.31
N ALA A 45 -4.99 -9.72 -6.36
CA ALA A 45 -3.85 -10.61 -6.35
C ALA A 45 -4.22 -11.98 -5.76
N PRO A 46 -3.42 -13.05 -6.02
CA PRO A 46 -3.58 -14.30 -5.32
C PRO A 46 -3.50 -14.08 -3.81
N GLY A 47 -4.58 -14.44 -3.07
CA GLY A 47 -4.68 -14.20 -1.63
C GLY A 47 -5.63 -13.07 -1.23
N GLY A 48 -6.35 -12.45 -2.19
CA GLY A 48 -7.32 -11.39 -1.91
C GLY A 48 -6.70 -10.00 -1.71
N GLU A 49 -5.39 -9.85 -1.91
CA GLU A 49 -4.72 -8.56 -1.81
C GLU A 49 -5.07 -7.67 -3.01
N THR A 50 -5.30 -6.39 -2.77
CA THR A 50 -5.58 -5.39 -3.79
C THR A 50 -4.51 -4.30 -3.77
N TYR A 51 -4.12 -3.84 -4.96
CA TYR A 51 -3.15 -2.77 -5.14
C TYR A 51 -3.75 -1.65 -5.96
N LEU A 52 -3.51 -0.41 -5.55
CA LEU A 52 -3.94 0.75 -6.32
C LEU A 52 -3.21 0.77 -7.67
N PRO A 53 -3.93 0.94 -8.79
CA PRO A 53 -3.34 0.94 -10.12
C PRO A 53 -2.23 1.96 -10.28
N ILE A 54 -1.09 1.52 -10.84
CA ILE A 54 0.01 2.41 -11.21
C ILE A 54 -0.33 3.05 -12.55
N ARG A 55 -0.43 4.38 -12.55
CA ARG A 55 -0.62 5.17 -13.78
C ARG A 55 0.71 5.79 -14.17
N GLU A 56 1.27 5.31 -15.26
CA GLU A 56 2.49 5.88 -15.84
C GLU A 56 2.16 7.21 -16.54
N ASN A 57 3.03 8.19 -16.39
CA ASN A 57 2.90 9.44 -17.10
C ASN A 57 3.18 9.24 -18.62
N ALA A 58 2.43 9.96 -19.44
CA ALA A 58 2.69 9.97 -20.88
C ALA A 58 4.02 10.67 -21.21
N GLU A 59 4.61 10.32 -22.34
CA GLU A 59 5.78 11.03 -22.87
C GLU A 59 5.42 12.49 -23.19
N THR A 60 6.30 13.40 -22.78
CA THR A 60 6.12 14.84 -22.99
C THR A 60 7.24 15.36 -23.91
N SER A 61 6.86 16.09 -24.95
CA SER A 61 7.84 16.73 -25.84
C SER A 61 8.57 17.87 -25.14
N ALA A 62 9.90 17.83 -25.10
CA ALA A 62 10.72 18.91 -24.54
C ALA A 62 10.55 20.25 -25.29
N ALA A 63 10.13 20.21 -26.56
CA ALA A 63 9.80 21.40 -27.32
C ALA A 63 8.48 22.06 -26.88
N ALA A 64 7.55 21.25 -26.36
CA ALA A 64 6.26 21.73 -25.85
C ALA A 64 6.33 22.14 -24.38
N ALA A 65 7.18 21.48 -23.58
CA ALA A 65 7.34 21.74 -22.15
C ALA A 65 8.83 21.67 -21.76
N SER A 66 9.38 22.81 -21.37
CA SER A 66 10.80 22.90 -20.94
C SER A 66 11.01 22.41 -19.50
N THR A 67 9.93 22.25 -18.73
CA THR A 67 9.95 21.81 -17.32
C THR A 67 8.97 20.67 -17.10
N VAL A 68 9.33 19.76 -16.21
CA VAL A 68 8.49 18.63 -15.77
C VAL A 68 8.35 18.70 -14.27
N THR A 69 7.13 18.47 -13.77
CA THR A 69 6.84 18.39 -12.34
C THR A 69 6.54 16.95 -11.98
N PHE A 70 7.10 16.48 -10.89
CA PHE A 70 6.83 15.15 -10.35
C PHE A 70 6.73 15.19 -8.83
N SER A 71 5.99 14.24 -8.25
CA SER A 71 5.90 14.08 -6.79
C SER A 71 7.08 13.27 -6.28
N LEU A 72 7.64 13.68 -5.15
CA LEU A 72 8.60 12.85 -4.41
C LEU A 72 7.84 11.83 -3.57
N LYS A 73 8.30 10.58 -3.61
CA LYS A 73 7.86 9.50 -2.76
C LYS A 73 9.00 9.07 -1.85
N VAL A 74 8.69 8.78 -0.61
CA VAL A 74 9.67 8.35 0.41
C VAL A 74 9.41 6.93 0.91
N ASP A 75 8.28 6.35 0.51
CA ASP A 75 7.87 5.01 0.91
C ASP A 75 8.83 3.95 0.38
N THR A 76 8.89 2.80 1.08
CA THR A 76 9.78 1.67 0.78
C THR A 76 9.05 0.33 0.81
N ALA A 77 7.74 0.31 1.07
CA ALA A 77 6.97 -0.91 1.38
C ALA A 77 6.90 -1.90 0.21
N SER A 78 6.92 -1.41 -1.04
CA SER A 78 6.86 -2.26 -2.23
C SER A 78 7.97 -3.32 -2.27
N TYR A 79 9.19 -3.00 -1.78
CA TYR A 79 10.28 -3.97 -1.75
C TYR A 79 9.94 -5.19 -0.89
N GLY A 80 9.38 -4.98 0.30
CA GLY A 80 8.96 -6.07 1.20
C GLY A 80 7.92 -6.98 0.55
N ASN A 81 6.92 -6.40 -0.12
CA ASN A 81 5.90 -7.14 -0.85
C ASN A 81 6.50 -7.94 -2.00
N VAL A 82 7.32 -7.32 -2.84
CA VAL A 82 8.01 -8.01 -3.95
C VAL A 82 8.86 -9.17 -3.44
N ALA A 83 9.64 -8.95 -2.38
CA ALA A 83 10.47 -10.00 -1.77
C ALA A 83 9.60 -11.17 -1.25
N ARG A 84 8.46 -10.89 -0.63
CA ARG A 84 7.52 -11.91 -0.14
C ARG A 84 6.98 -12.76 -1.29
N TYR A 85 6.52 -12.15 -2.38
CA TYR A 85 6.05 -12.88 -3.56
C TYR A 85 7.15 -13.79 -4.13
N LEU A 86 8.34 -13.26 -4.35
CA LEU A 86 9.46 -14.02 -4.91
C LEU A 86 9.91 -15.17 -4.00
N ASN A 87 9.95 -14.97 -2.67
CA ASN A 87 10.27 -16.01 -1.71
C ASN A 87 9.23 -17.13 -1.69
N ASN A 88 7.99 -16.83 -2.04
CA ASN A 88 6.92 -17.82 -2.21
C ASN A 88 6.88 -18.45 -3.61
N GLY A 89 7.85 -18.15 -4.48
CA GLY A 89 7.92 -18.67 -5.84
C GLY A 89 6.85 -18.05 -6.77
N GLN A 90 6.33 -16.90 -6.45
CA GLN A 90 5.29 -16.19 -7.18
C GLN A 90 5.83 -14.89 -7.78
N LEU A 91 5.27 -14.48 -8.91
CA LEU A 91 5.53 -13.14 -9.45
C LEU A 91 4.57 -12.14 -8.80
N PRO A 92 5.06 -10.97 -8.37
CA PRO A 92 4.19 -9.93 -7.83
C PRO A 92 3.26 -9.39 -8.92
N PRO A 93 2.03 -8.97 -8.58
CA PRO A 93 1.19 -8.21 -9.48
C PRO A 93 1.89 -6.93 -9.93
N LYS A 94 1.62 -6.46 -11.16
CA LYS A 94 2.24 -5.25 -11.71
C LYS A 94 2.09 -4.06 -10.76
N ASP A 95 0.91 -3.87 -10.21
CA ASP A 95 0.60 -2.72 -9.34
C ASP A 95 1.21 -2.81 -7.92
N ALA A 96 1.77 -3.96 -7.53
CA ALA A 96 2.56 -4.10 -6.32
C ALA A 96 4.01 -3.62 -6.49
N VAL A 97 4.48 -3.44 -7.75
CA VAL A 97 5.88 -3.12 -8.07
C VAL A 97 6.01 -1.61 -8.33
N ARG A 98 6.25 -0.85 -7.28
CA ARG A 98 6.48 0.60 -7.35
C ARG A 98 7.97 0.88 -7.43
N THR A 99 8.42 1.28 -8.61
CA THR A 99 9.86 1.47 -8.89
C THR A 99 10.50 2.48 -7.94
N GLU A 100 9.83 3.59 -7.65
CA GLU A 100 10.31 4.60 -6.71
C GLU A 100 10.53 4.05 -5.30
N GLU A 101 9.64 3.18 -4.83
CA GLU A 101 9.76 2.56 -3.51
C GLU A 101 10.88 1.50 -3.46
N LEU A 102 11.11 0.80 -4.57
CA LEU A 102 12.25 -0.11 -4.70
C LEU A 102 13.57 0.66 -4.65
N LEU A 103 13.66 1.81 -5.34
CA LEU A 103 14.84 2.66 -5.30
C LEU A 103 15.09 3.25 -3.92
N ASN A 104 14.05 3.69 -3.22
CA ASN A 104 14.15 4.27 -1.88
C ASN A 104 14.58 3.26 -0.80
N TYR A 105 14.35 1.97 -1.03
CA TYR A 105 14.70 0.93 -0.05
C TYR A 105 16.20 0.80 0.15
N PHE A 106 17.01 1.03 -0.90
CA PHE A 106 18.46 0.88 -0.84
C PHE A 106 19.14 2.13 -0.30
N ARG A 107 20.22 1.91 0.45
CA ARG A 107 21.12 2.98 0.86
C ARG A 107 22.19 3.18 -0.20
N TYR A 108 22.39 4.41 -0.60
CA TYR A 108 23.41 4.80 -1.56
C TYR A 108 24.67 5.22 -0.80
N GLU A 109 25.82 4.75 -1.25
CA GLU A 109 27.13 4.92 -0.55
C GLU A 109 27.61 6.38 -0.58
N GLU A 110 27.26 7.15 -1.62
CA GLU A 110 27.68 8.53 -1.69
C GLU A 110 26.94 9.41 -0.68
N PRO A 111 27.69 10.09 0.21
CA PRO A 111 27.08 11.00 1.16
C PRO A 111 26.49 12.20 0.41
N LEU A 112 25.19 12.37 0.53
CA LEU A 112 24.50 13.59 0.10
C LEU A 112 23.94 14.24 1.38
N GLU A 113 24.56 15.33 1.79
CA GLU A 113 24.09 16.10 2.95
C GLU A 113 23.73 17.50 2.50
N PRO A 114 22.63 18.07 3.00
CA PRO A 114 22.33 19.48 2.78
C PRO A 114 23.39 20.38 3.37
N ASP A 115 23.69 21.50 2.69
CA ASP A 115 24.48 22.56 3.27
C ASP A 115 23.84 23.10 4.55
N ASP A 116 24.65 23.70 5.43
CA ASP A 116 24.18 24.28 6.69
C ASP A 116 22.98 25.21 6.48
N GLY A 117 21.84 24.84 7.06
CA GLY A 117 20.60 25.59 6.96
C GLY A 117 19.78 25.35 5.67
N ALA A 118 20.26 24.53 4.74
CA ALA A 118 19.44 24.15 3.59
C ALA A 118 18.38 23.11 3.96
N PRO A 119 17.16 23.23 3.45
CA PRO A 119 16.09 22.29 3.77
C PRO A 119 16.27 20.91 3.12
N PHE A 120 17.06 20.82 2.06
CA PHE A 120 17.39 19.56 1.36
C PHE A 120 18.61 19.74 0.47
N ALA A 121 19.27 18.64 0.13
CA ALA A 121 20.27 18.54 -0.91
C ALA A 121 19.70 17.80 -2.14
N VAL A 122 20.18 18.16 -3.34
CA VAL A 122 19.80 17.51 -4.58
C VAL A 122 21.06 17.03 -5.29
N TYR A 123 21.05 15.76 -5.66
CA TYR A 123 22.06 15.17 -6.53
C TYR A 123 21.40 14.74 -7.83
N THR A 124 22.06 15.01 -8.95
CA THR A 124 21.57 14.63 -10.28
C THR A 124 22.68 14.01 -11.10
N GLU A 125 22.36 12.92 -11.78
CA GLU A 125 23.25 12.24 -12.71
C GLU A 125 22.47 11.86 -13.97
N ILE A 126 23.12 11.96 -15.14
CA ILE A 126 22.53 11.55 -16.42
C ILE A 126 23.47 10.56 -17.08
N GLY A 127 22.94 9.42 -17.45
CA GLY A 127 23.69 8.35 -18.11
C GLY A 127 22.86 7.61 -19.16
N PRO A 128 23.47 6.69 -19.91
CA PRO A 128 22.73 5.83 -20.83
C PRO A 128 21.73 4.96 -20.07
N SER A 129 20.52 4.80 -20.62
CA SER A 129 19.51 3.92 -20.02
C SER A 129 19.96 2.46 -20.14
N PRO A 130 19.95 1.68 -19.04
CA PRO A 130 20.22 0.24 -19.09
C PRO A 130 19.10 -0.57 -19.78
N LEU A 131 17.91 0.01 -19.91
CA LEU A 131 16.73 -0.66 -20.46
C LEU A 131 16.52 -0.34 -21.95
N HIS A 132 16.98 0.84 -22.41
CA HIS A 132 16.76 1.35 -23.76
C HIS A 132 18.04 2.01 -24.27
N THR A 133 18.67 1.41 -25.27
CA THR A 133 19.97 1.86 -25.81
C THR A 133 19.91 3.20 -26.52
N ASP A 134 18.75 3.66 -26.93
CA ASP A 134 18.46 4.92 -27.62
C ASP A 134 18.02 6.04 -26.67
N ARG A 135 18.00 5.79 -25.36
CA ARG A 135 17.52 6.74 -24.33
C ARG A 135 18.59 7.03 -23.28
N GLN A 136 18.45 8.16 -22.63
CA GLN A 136 19.20 8.51 -21.43
C GLN A 136 18.29 8.41 -20.22
N MET A 137 18.88 8.11 -19.08
CA MET A 137 18.21 8.07 -17.79
C MET A 137 18.77 9.19 -16.91
N ALA A 138 17.90 10.00 -16.34
CA ALA A 138 18.25 10.97 -15.31
C ALA A 138 17.96 10.35 -13.93
N PHE A 139 18.98 10.30 -13.09
CA PHE A 139 18.86 9.93 -11.68
C PHE A 139 18.81 11.21 -10.85
N ILE A 140 17.76 11.39 -10.05
CA ILE A 140 17.56 12.55 -9.20
C ILE A 140 17.34 12.06 -7.77
N ARG A 141 18.25 12.43 -6.87
CA ARG A 141 18.16 12.10 -5.45
C ARG A 141 17.99 13.38 -4.65
N VAL A 142 17.03 13.35 -3.73
CA VAL A 142 16.76 14.44 -2.79
C VAL A 142 16.93 13.90 -1.39
N LYS A 143 17.71 14.57 -0.55
CA LYS A 143 17.93 14.22 0.85
C LYS A 143 17.64 15.42 1.74
N THR A 144 16.86 15.20 2.77
CA THR A 144 16.66 16.17 3.88
C THR A 144 17.74 15.99 4.94
N PRO A 145 17.99 16.99 5.79
CA PRO A 145 18.86 16.83 6.95
C PRO A 145 18.41 15.66 7.82
N GLU A 146 19.37 15.03 8.47
CA GLU A 146 19.04 14.01 9.48
C GLU A 146 18.36 14.68 10.67
N ILE A 147 17.29 14.05 11.13
CA ILE A 147 16.57 14.53 12.31
C ILE A 147 17.36 14.15 13.56
N ASP A 148 17.73 15.15 14.36
CA ASP A 148 18.30 14.91 15.68
C ASP A 148 17.24 14.30 16.61
N GLN A 149 17.34 13.00 16.83
CA GLN A 149 16.39 12.25 17.65
C GLN A 149 16.30 12.75 19.10
N SER A 150 17.37 13.35 19.61
CA SER A 150 17.37 13.91 20.98
C SER A 150 16.43 15.11 21.14
N ARG A 151 16.10 15.77 20.02
CA ARG A 151 15.24 16.97 19.96
C ARG A 151 13.79 16.66 19.58
N LEU A 152 13.48 15.40 19.34
CA LEU A 152 12.11 15.01 19.03
C LEU A 152 11.20 15.20 20.25
N PRO A 153 9.96 15.67 20.03
CA PRO A 153 8.97 15.72 21.09
C PRO A 153 8.62 14.31 21.56
N PRO A 154 8.15 14.16 22.80
CA PRO A 154 7.70 12.87 23.30
C PRO A 154 6.60 12.29 22.41
N CYS A 155 6.62 10.99 22.18
CA CYS A 155 5.58 10.29 21.41
C CYS A 155 4.41 9.90 22.32
N ASN A 156 3.19 10.06 21.79
CA ASN A 156 1.96 9.50 22.34
C ASN A 156 1.33 8.61 21.26
N LEU A 157 1.60 7.32 21.34
CA LEU A 157 1.26 6.35 20.30
C LEU A 157 0.04 5.54 20.73
N THR A 158 -1.01 5.54 19.92
CA THR A 158 -2.17 4.68 20.08
C THR A 158 -2.15 3.66 18.94
N PHE A 159 -1.84 2.40 19.25
CA PHE A 159 -1.92 1.31 18.30
C PHE A 159 -3.35 0.80 18.21
N LEU A 160 -3.89 0.79 17.02
CA LEU A 160 -5.17 0.15 16.69
C LEU A 160 -4.87 -1.10 15.88
N ILE A 161 -5.05 -2.26 16.49
CA ILE A 161 -4.59 -3.54 15.96
C ILE A 161 -5.80 -4.40 15.60
N ASP A 162 -5.82 -4.84 14.35
CA ASP A 162 -6.72 -5.88 13.88
C ASP A 162 -6.34 -7.21 14.53
N THR A 163 -7.31 -7.83 15.17
CA THR A 163 -7.19 -9.17 15.75
C THR A 163 -8.25 -10.12 15.20
N SER A 164 -8.80 -9.84 14.01
CA SER A 164 -9.73 -10.73 13.32
C SER A 164 -9.05 -12.04 12.92
N GLY A 165 -9.85 -13.06 12.61
CA GLY A 165 -9.35 -14.40 12.28
C GLY A 165 -8.41 -14.43 11.08
N SER A 166 -8.58 -13.51 10.12
CA SER A 166 -7.68 -13.36 8.97
C SER A 166 -6.25 -12.97 9.32
N MET A 167 -6.03 -12.37 10.51
CA MET A 167 -4.73 -11.96 11.02
C MET A 167 -3.87 -13.10 11.60
N ASP A 168 -4.35 -14.35 11.62
CA ASP A 168 -3.64 -15.50 12.23
C ASP A 168 -2.43 -15.98 11.42
N SER A 169 -2.30 -15.56 10.16
CA SER A 169 -1.16 -15.93 9.31
C SER A 169 0.17 -15.41 9.86
N TYR A 170 1.25 -16.18 9.65
CA TYR A 170 2.59 -15.88 10.17
C TYR A 170 3.15 -14.51 9.73
N ASP A 171 2.72 -14.03 8.57
CA ASP A 171 3.11 -12.76 7.97
C ASP A 171 2.20 -11.59 8.34
N LYS A 172 1.25 -11.80 9.24
CA LYS A 172 0.29 -10.78 9.74
C LYS A 172 0.52 -10.51 11.23
N LEU A 173 -0.39 -10.95 12.12
CA LEU A 173 -0.29 -10.65 13.56
C LEU A 173 1.04 -11.14 14.20
N PRO A 174 1.57 -12.33 13.90
CA PRO A 174 2.87 -12.73 14.43
C PRO A 174 4.03 -11.83 14.00
N LEU A 175 4.05 -11.41 12.73
CA LEU A 175 5.05 -10.46 12.22
C LEU A 175 4.88 -9.07 12.85
N LEU A 176 3.63 -8.62 13.00
CA LEU A 176 3.30 -7.35 13.65
C LEU A 176 3.80 -7.29 15.09
N LYS A 177 3.62 -8.37 15.88
CA LYS A 177 4.15 -8.47 17.25
C LYS A 177 5.66 -8.29 17.28
N THR A 178 6.37 -8.91 16.35
CA THR A 178 7.82 -8.77 16.22
C THR A 178 8.22 -7.33 15.88
N ALA A 179 7.55 -6.70 14.92
CA ALA A 179 7.81 -5.32 14.53
C ALA A 179 7.55 -4.33 15.69
N PHE A 180 6.45 -4.51 16.41
CA PHE A 180 6.12 -3.67 17.57
C PHE A 180 7.08 -3.87 18.72
N SER A 181 7.58 -5.09 18.93
CA SER A 181 8.61 -5.34 19.95
C SER A 181 9.87 -4.53 19.66
N LEU A 182 10.30 -4.46 18.40
CA LEU A 182 11.46 -3.63 18.01
C LEU A 182 11.19 -2.14 18.23
N LEU A 183 9.98 -1.67 17.93
CA LEU A 183 9.59 -0.28 18.20
C LEU A 183 9.60 0.02 19.70
N VAL A 184 9.06 -0.87 20.53
CA VAL A 184 9.00 -0.72 21.99
C VAL A 184 10.41 -0.54 22.58
N GLU A 185 11.43 -1.23 22.04
CA GLU A 185 12.81 -1.05 22.48
C GLU A 185 13.34 0.37 22.30
N THR A 186 12.85 1.11 21.33
CA THR A 186 13.26 2.50 21.05
C THR A 186 12.58 3.54 21.94
N LEU A 187 11.48 3.20 22.62
CA LEU A 187 10.71 4.12 23.44
C LEU A 187 11.46 4.51 24.73
N THR A 188 11.15 5.68 25.24
CA THR A 188 11.72 6.25 26.45
C THR A 188 10.64 6.49 27.53
N GLU A 189 11.04 6.88 28.72
CA GLU A 189 10.11 7.27 29.81
C GLU A 189 9.19 8.44 29.44
N LYS A 190 9.59 9.26 28.46
CA LYS A 190 8.81 10.40 27.98
C LYS A 190 7.66 9.98 27.09
N ASP A 191 7.75 8.81 26.48
CA ASP A 191 6.77 8.32 25.53
C ASP A 191 5.59 7.64 26.24
N ARG A 192 4.45 7.57 25.55
CA ARG A 192 3.23 6.90 26.02
C ARG A 192 2.72 5.97 24.94
N VAL A 193 2.23 4.82 25.38
CA VAL A 193 1.67 3.78 24.50
C VAL A 193 0.29 3.38 24.96
N SER A 194 -0.65 3.40 24.05
CA SER A 194 -1.97 2.81 24.20
C SER A 194 -2.17 1.73 23.13
N ILE A 195 -2.90 0.68 23.47
CA ILE A 195 -3.22 -0.41 22.55
C ILE A 195 -4.73 -0.64 22.57
N VAL A 196 -5.33 -0.53 21.40
CA VAL A 196 -6.72 -0.87 21.12
C VAL A 196 -6.72 -2.01 20.13
N THR A 197 -7.52 -3.03 20.40
CA THR A 197 -7.76 -4.12 19.44
C THR A 197 -9.17 -4.02 18.90
N TYR A 198 -9.36 -4.54 17.71
CA TYR A 198 -10.69 -4.76 17.16
C TYR A 198 -10.75 -6.09 16.40
N ALA A 199 -11.92 -6.72 16.52
CA ALA A 199 -12.35 -7.89 15.78
C ALA A 199 -13.89 -7.82 15.69
N GLY A 200 -14.64 -8.68 16.33
CA GLY A 200 -16.11 -8.55 16.46
C GLY A 200 -16.57 -7.37 17.33
N SER A 201 -15.67 -6.81 18.14
CA SER A 201 -15.84 -5.61 18.97
C SER A 201 -14.48 -4.97 19.21
N SER A 202 -14.47 -3.72 19.70
CA SER A 202 -13.24 -3.06 20.12
C SER A 202 -12.95 -3.23 21.60
N ALA A 203 -11.67 -3.27 21.97
CA ALA A 203 -11.22 -3.34 23.36
C ALA A 203 -9.94 -2.52 23.57
N VAL A 204 -9.91 -1.79 24.70
CA VAL A 204 -8.68 -1.14 25.17
C VAL A 204 -7.86 -2.17 25.96
N VAL A 205 -6.72 -2.56 25.41
CA VAL A 205 -5.81 -3.54 26.00
C VAL A 205 -4.79 -2.86 26.91
N LEU A 206 -4.35 -1.67 26.52
CA LEU A 206 -3.37 -0.87 27.27
C LEU A 206 -3.73 0.61 27.16
N ASP A 207 -3.70 1.34 28.28
CA ASP A 207 -4.05 2.76 28.33
C ASP A 207 -2.88 3.59 28.85
N SER A 208 -2.26 4.36 27.96
CA SER A 208 -1.23 5.36 28.28
C SER A 208 -0.06 4.86 29.14
N ALA A 209 0.43 3.65 28.89
CA ALA A 209 1.59 3.11 29.59
C ALA A 209 2.85 3.92 29.25
N SER A 210 3.76 4.07 30.22
CA SER A 210 5.07 4.70 29.96
C SER A 210 5.90 3.83 29.02
N GLY A 211 6.60 4.46 28.07
CA GLY A 211 7.56 3.77 27.20
C GLY A 211 8.73 3.13 27.97
N ALA A 212 8.94 3.50 29.23
CA ALA A 212 9.90 2.81 30.11
C ALA A 212 9.35 1.47 30.63
N ASP A 213 8.02 1.29 30.69
CA ASP A 213 7.39 0.05 31.16
C ASP A 213 7.26 -0.96 30.00
N LYS A 214 8.43 -1.32 29.45
CA LYS A 214 8.53 -2.21 28.28
C LYS A 214 7.87 -3.57 28.54
N ALA A 215 7.99 -4.09 29.76
CA ALA A 215 7.44 -5.38 30.12
C ALA A 215 5.90 -5.39 29.98
N ALA A 216 5.21 -4.39 30.51
CA ALA A 216 3.76 -4.29 30.41
C ALA A 216 3.30 -4.11 28.95
N ILE A 217 4.04 -3.30 28.16
CA ILE A 217 3.72 -3.09 26.75
C ILE A 217 3.92 -4.39 25.96
N LEU A 218 5.06 -5.07 26.16
CA LEU A 218 5.35 -6.34 25.48
C LEU A 218 4.38 -7.45 25.87
N ASP A 219 4.03 -7.56 27.15
CA ASP A 219 3.00 -8.50 27.61
C ASP A 219 1.66 -8.27 26.92
N ALA A 220 1.24 -7.00 26.82
CA ALA A 220 0.01 -6.65 26.12
C ALA A 220 0.06 -7.08 24.65
N ILE A 221 1.20 -6.85 23.96
CA ILE A 221 1.40 -7.22 22.55
C ILE A 221 1.42 -8.75 22.37
N TYR A 222 2.19 -9.47 23.18
CA TYR A 222 2.36 -10.92 23.01
C TYR A 222 1.09 -11.71 23.33
N ASN A 223 0.24 -11.19 24.22
CA ASN A 223 -1.04 -11.82 24.57
C ASN A 223 -2.16 -11.59 23.54
N LEU A 224 -1.93 -10.76 22.49
CA LEU A 224 -2.90 -10.61 21.41
C LEU A 224 -3.09 -11.95 20.69
N THR A 225 -4.32 -12.28 20.36
CA THR A 225 -4.67 -13.49 19.61
C THR A 225 -5.65 -13.15 18.50
N ALA A 226 -5.41 -13.71 17.32
CA ALA A 226 -6.31 -13.53 16.20
C ALA A 226 -7.58 -14.38 16.40
N SER A 227 -8.77 -13.76 16.31
CA SER A 227 -10.07 -14.45 16.43
C SER A 227 -11.23 -13.54 16.02
N GLY A 228 -12.35 -14.13 15.62
CA GLY A 228 -13.59 -13.41 15.34
C GLY A 228 -13.66 -12.73 13.98
N SER A 229 -14.68 -11.86 13.81
CA SER A 229 -14.95 -11.08 12.60
C SER A 229 -14.37 -9.67 12.71
N THR A 230 -14.37 -8.90 11.60
CA THR A 230 -13.76 -7.57 11.53
C THR A 230 -14.82 -6.47 11.70
N ALA A 231 -14.81 -5.74 12.82
CA ALA A 231 -15.64 -4.55 13.07
C ALA A 231 -14.75 -3.29 13.20
N GLY A 232 -14.19 -2.84 12.09
CA GLY A 232 -13.16 -1.80 12.06
C GLY A 232 -13.59 -0.42 12.55
N ALA A 233 -14.83 0.01 12.24
CA ALA A 233 -15.30 1.36 12.57
C ALA A 233 -15.33 1.64 14.08
N ASP A 234 -15.80 0.69 14.89
CA ASP A 234 -15.82 0.81 16.36
C ASP A 234 -14.40 0.91 16.93
N GLY A 235 -13.45 0.18 16.30
CA GLY A 235 -12.04 0.24 16.65
C GLY A 235 -11.45 1.63 16.43
N ILE A 236 -11.72 2.24 15.28
CA ILE A 236 -11.26 3.59 14.95
C ILE A 236 -11.79 4.61 15.97
N GLN A 237 -13.09 4.62 16.23
CA GLN A 237 -13.68 5.54 17.21
C GLN A 237 -13.09 5.35 18.61
N THR A 238 -12.89 4.11 19.04
CA THR A 238 -12.27 3.79 20.34
C THR A 238 -10.84 4.29 20.40
N ALA A 239 -10.04 4.06 19.34
CA ALA A 239 -8.64 4.50 19.29
C ALA A 239 -8.51 6.03 19.28
N TYR A 240 -9.31 6.73 18.50
CA TYR A 240 -9.30 8.21 18.48
C TYR A 240 -9.81 8.80 19.79
N SER A 241 -10.84 8.22 20.41
CA SER A 241 -11.32 8.64 21.74
C SER A 241 -10.24 8.48 22.80
N LEU A 242 -9.50 7.36 22.76
CA LEU A 242 -8.39 7.10 23.66
C LEU A 242 -7.20 8.03 23.40
N ALA A 243 -6.87 8.26 22.13
CA ALA A 243 -5.83 9.21 21.74
C ALA A 243 -6.14 10.65 22.17
N ALA A 244 -7.40 11.07 22.03
CA ALA A 244 -7.88 12.38 22.47
C ALA A 244 -7.85 12.52 24.00
N LYS A 245 -8.26 11.47 24.73
CA LYS A 245 -8.19 11.42 26.19
C LYS A 245 -6.75 11.62 26.70
N ASN A 246 -5.78 11.01 26.00
CA ASN A 246 -4.37 10.99 26.37
C ASN A 246 -3.54 12.01 25.58
N PHE A 247 -4.19 12.96 24.91
CA PHE A 247 -3.54 13.94 24.05
C PHE A 247 -2.50 14.75 24.80
N ARG A 248 -1.34 14.93 24.18
CA ARG A 248 -0.23 15.74 24.69
C ARG A 248 0.01 16.92 23.77
N GLU A 249 -0.17 18.11 24.29
CA GLU A 249 -0.02 19.36 23.51
C GLU A 249 1.40 19.54 22.98
N ASP A 250 2.41 19.14 23.76
CA ASP A 250 3.83 19.21 23.45
C ASP A 250 4.38 17.94 22.79
N GLY A 251 3.51 16.97 22.48
CA GLY A 251 3.87 15.63 22.01
C GLY A 251 3.54 15.36 20.55
N ASN A 252 4.16 14.33 20.01
CA ASN A 252 3.80 13.74 18.71
C ASN A 252 2.71 12.70 18.93
N ASN A 253 1.44 13.11 18.75
CA ASN A 253 0.28 12.25 18.93
C ASN A 253 -0.03 11.50 17.64
N ARG A 254 -0.06 10.17 17.68
CA ARG A 254 -0.32 9.33 16.51
C ARG A 254 -1.23 8.16 16.85
N VAL A 255 -2.19 7.90 15.97
CA VAL A 255 -2.91 6.63 15.88
C VAL A 255 -2.28 5.83 14.75
N ILE A 256 -1.86 4.61 15.05
CA ILE A 256 -1.21 3.70 14.10
C ILE A 256 -2.12 2.51 13.89
N LEU A 257 -2.75 2.44 12.73
CA LEU A 257 -3.62 1.34 12.34
C LEU A 257 -2.78 0.21 11.73
N ALA A 258 -2.98 -1.00 12.24
CA ALA A 258 -2.40 -2.23 11.73
C ALA A 258 -3.51 -3.22 11.40
N THR A 259 -3.71 -3.49 10.12
CA THR A 259 -4.75 -4.35 9.55
C THR A 259 -4.24 -5.02 8.29
N ASP A 260 -4.87 -6.13 7.91
CA ASP A 260 -4.65 -6.76 6.60
C ASP A 260 -5.51 -6.12 5.48
N GLY A 261 -6.25 -5.07 5.79
CA GLY A 261 -7.07 -4.31 4.84
C GLY A 261 -8.51 -4.77 4.74
N ASP A 262 -8.91 -5.80 5.46
CA ASP A 262 -10.23 -6.43 5.34
C ASP A 262 -11.25 -5.77 6.28
N PHE A 263 -11.75 -4.58 5.92
CA PHE A 263 -12.83 -3.87 6.64
C PHE A 263 -14.20 -4.38 6.17
N ASN A 264 -14.58 -5.60 6.57
CA ASN A 264 -15.78 -6.26 6.05
C ASN A 264 -17.07 -5.96 6.83
N VAL A 265 -16.98 -5.33 8.00
CA VAL A 265 -18.12 -5.04 8.86
C VAL A 265 -18.14 -3.58 9.31
N GLY A 266 -19.25 -2.92 9.12
CA GLY A 266 -19.44 -1.51 9.45
C GLY A 266 -19.17 -0.59 8.27
N ILE A 267 -18.50 0.55 8.51
CA ILE A 267 -18.13 1.49 7.46
C ILE A 267 -16.92 0.92 6.70
N SER A 268 -17.16 0.44 5.48
CA SER A 268 -16.13 -0.15 4.60
C SER A 268 -15.76 0.73 3.40
N ASN A 269 -16.50 1.84 3.21
CA ASN A 269 -16.23 2.80 2.14
C ASN A 269 -15.08 3.73 2.56
N THR A 270 -14.07 3.86 1.72
CA THR A 270 -12.87 4.68 1.95
C THR A 270 -13.20 6.14 2.25
N ASP A 271 -14.17 6.73 1.54
CA ASP A 271 -14.57 8.14 1.73
C ASP A 271 -15.24 8.34 3.10
N ALA A 272 -16.13 7.42 3.49
CA ALA A 272 -16.79 7.45 4.78
C ALA A 272 -15.84 7.18 5.96
N LEU A 273 -14.78 6.39 5.76
CA LEU A 273 -13.70 6.20 6.75
C LEU A 273 -12.82 7.44 6.91
N ALA A 274 -12.65 8.21 5.83
CA ALA A 274 -11.88 9.46 5.87
C ALA A 274 -12.61 10.61 6.56
N GLU A 275 -13.94 10.52 6.68
CA GLU A 275 -14.80 11.52 7.36
C GLU A 275 -15.00 11.22 8.86
N LEU A 276 -14.54 10.08 9.36
CA LEU A 276 -14.63 9.64 10.76
C LEU A 276 -13.54 10.31 11.61
#